data_9dc59efbaaaa38bdedc73592e9923f27
#
_entry.id   9dc59efbaaaa38bdedc73592e9923f27
#
_cell.length_a   1.000
_cell.length_b   1.000
_cell.length_c   1.000
_cell.angle_alpha   90.00
_cell.angle_beta   90.00
_cell.angle_gamma   90.00
#
_symmetry.space_group_name_H-M   'P 1'
#
loop_
_entity.id
_entity.type
_entity.pdbx_description
1 polymer ?
#
loop_
_entity_poly.entity_id
_entity_poly.type
_entity_poly.pdbx_seq_one_letter_code
_entity_poly.pdbx_strand_id
1 'polypeptide(L)'
;MPLYKRQIKKLLRIKERNLPTEKEIQKITETNCQEIFGLRYVSSEFEFNNLRIDTLCFDSESNAFVIIEYKKDRSFSVIDQGFSYLGLMLNNKAEFLVEYNENSNHSIRRENINWSQSRVIFISPFFTSHQRAAINFKNLPIELWEIKFYDNNLIEYKEIEPLETSEKIETITGSKFIKDVTREVKTYDLDYHLKKGSEKTRKLFYLLREKILDIGNINEKYLQLYVGYRIGDGYINFCSIHFYKEKLEIPILIPDNKLKDPKKWTRKMPKSYGWAKNLKLFKITSEKDIPYALDLIKQSYDFNRNR
;
A
#
# COMPACT_ATOMS: atom_id res chain seq x y z
N MET A 1 2.47 -21.32 8.07
CA MET A 1 1.82 -22.45 7.34
C MET A 1 2.90 -23.34 6.73
N PRO A 2 2.74 -24.70 6.69
CA PRO A 2 3.71 -25.55 6.00
C PRO A 2 3.59 -25.39 4.47
N LEU A 3 4.72 -25.19 3.79
CA LEU A 3 4.80 -25.13 2.34
C LEU A 3 5.18 -26.51 1.78
N TYR A 4 4.59 -26.86 0.63
CA TYR A 4 4.87 -28.13 -0.06
C TYR A 4 5.07 -27.90 -1.56
N LYS A 5 6.10 -28.52 -2.11
CA LYS A 5 6.29 -28.64 -3.56
C LYS A 5 5.54 -29.89 -4.05
N ARG A 6 4.62 -29.71 -5.01
CA ARG A 6 3.92 -30.84 -5.64
C ARG A 6 4.86 -31.53 -6.64
N GLN A 7 5.06 -32.83 -6.46
CA GLN A 7 5.65 -33.71 -7.46
C GLN A 7 4.61 -34.75 -7.84
N ILE A 8 4.37 -34.99 -9.09
CA ILE A 8 3.33 -35.85 -9.71
C ILE A 8 2.33 -36.53 -8.73
N LYS A 9 2.80 -37.37 -7.79
CA LYS A 9 1.97 -38.10 -6.80
C LYS A 9 2.34 -37.84 -5.34
N LYS A 10 3.34 -36.97 -5.06
CA LYS A 10 3.85 -36.74 -3.68
C LYS A 10 3.96 -35.24 -3.41
N LEU A 11 3.81 -34.89 -2.13
CA LEU A 11 4.13 -33.58 -1.60
C LEU A 11 5.47 -33.65 -0.88
N LEU A 12 6.41 -32.78 -1.26
CA LEU A 12 7.67 -32.58 -0.55
C LEU A 12 7.56 -31.31 0.29
N ARG A 13 7.76 -31.45 1.59
CA ARG A 13 7.78 -30.31 2.49
C ARG A 13 8.99 -29.43 2.19
N ILE A 14 8.74 -28.12 1.98
CA ILE A 14 9.77 -27.11 1.86
C ILE A 14 10.11 -26.65 3.28
N LYS A 15 11.37 -26.76 3.66
CA LYS A 15 11.83 -26.37 5.00
C LYS A 15 12.20 -24.90 5.03
N GLU A 16 11.90 -24.26 6.16
CA GLU A 16 12.39 -22.92 6.47
C GLU A 16 13.89 -22.98 6.72
N ARG A 17 14.64 -22.05 6.16
CA ARG A 17 16.08 -21.91 6.32
C ARG A 17 16.43 -20.91 7.41
N ASN A 18 17.69 -20.99 7.88
CA ASN A 18 18.24 -19.95 8.72
C ASN A 18 18.22 -18.60 7.99
N LEU A 19 17.93 -17.56 8.76
CA LEU A 19 17.85 -16.21 8.25
C LEU A 19 19.24 -15.68 7.91
N PRO A 20 19.37 -14.98 6.78
CA PRO A 20 20.55 -14.20 6.47
C PRO A 20 20.72 -13.04 7.47
N THR A 21 21.80 -12.28 7.32
CA THR A 21 22.06 -11.06 8.09
C THR A 21 21.02 -9.97 7.76
N GLU A 22 20.80 -9.00 8.65
CA GLU A 22 19.96 -7.83 8.35
C GLU A 22 20.38 -7.15 7.04
N LYS A 23 21.71 -7.02 6.83
CA LYS A 23 22.26 -6.40 5.62
C LYS A 23 21.95 -7.19 4.34
N GLU A 24 21.88 -8.51 4.41
CA GLU A 24 21.46 -9.33 3.26
C GLU A 24 19.97 -9.18 2.99
N ILE A 25 19.14 -9.15 4.04
CA ILE A 25 17.70 -8.89 3.93
C ILE A 25 17.47 -7.52 3.31
N GLN A 26 18.16 -6.49 3.80
CA GLN A 26 18.12 -5.12 3.28
C GLN A 26 18.45 -5.12 1.78
N LYS A 27 19.59 -5.69 1.38
CA LYS A 27 20.00 -5.71 -0.03
C LYS A 27 19.01 -6.42 -0.95
N ILE A 28 18.45 -7.55 -0.51
CA ILE A 28 17.41 -8.27 -1.27
C ILE A 28 16.17 -7.40 -1.43
N THR A 29 15.73 -6.77 -0.34
CA THR A 29 14.54 -5.91 -0.33
C THR A 29 14.73 -4.68 -1.20
N GLU A 30 15.83 -3.96 -1.06
CA GLU A 30 16.17 -2.75 -1.84
C GLU A 30 16.17 -3.02 -3.35
N THR A 31 16.77 -4.13 -3.75
CA THR A 31 16.81 -4.54 -5.17
C THR A 31 15.42 -4.86 -5.73
N ASN A 32 14.46 -5.24 -4.87
CA ASN A 32 13.14 -5.73 -5.26
C ASN A 32 11.99 -4.92 -4.66
N CYS A 33 12.22 -3.68 -4.18
CA CYS A 33 11.18 -2.83 -3.57
C CYS A 33 9.95 -2.65 -4.47
N GLN A 34 10.17 -2.57 -5.79
CA GLN A 34 9.09 -2.42 -6.77
C GLN A 34 8.23 -3.69 -6.84
N GLU A 35 8.84 -4.87 -6.80
CA GLU A 35 8.13 -6.15 -6.91
C GLU A 35 7.44 -6.54 -5.59
N ILE A 36 8.03 -6.18 -4.45
CA ILE A 36 7.50 -6.57 -3.14
C ILE A 36 6.38 -5.61 -2.70
N PHE A 37 6.63 -4.30 -2.81
CA PHE A 37 5.77 -3.26 -2.22
C PHE A 37 5.17 -2.28 -3.23
N GLY A 38 5.58 -2.34 -4.51
CA GLY A 38 5.24 -1.31 -5.50
C GLY A 38 5.94 0.02 -5.27
N LEU A 39 7.01 0.03 -4.47
CA LEU A 39 7.73 1.23 -4.08
C LEU A 39 8.95 1.46 -4.96
N ARG A 40 9.21 2.73 -5.25
CA ARG A 40 10.48 3.13 -5.88
C ARG A 40 11.55 3.25 -4.81
N TYR A 41 12.64 2.52 -4.95
CA TYR A 41 13.85 2.71 -4.15
C TYR A 41 14.43 4.11 -4.39
N VAL A 42 14.87 4.77 -3.31
CA VAL A 42 15.52 6.09 -3.35
C VAL A 42 16.97 5.97 -2.91
N SER A 43 17.20 5.59 -1.65
CA SER A 43 18.55 5.47 -1.11
C SER A 43 18.63 4.48 0.05
N SER A 44 19.85 4.01 0.31
CA SER A 44 20.23 3.13 1.41
C SER A 44 21.03 3.91 2.43
N GLU A 45 20.90 3.59 3.72
CA GLU A 45 21.69 4.16 4.80
C GLU A 45 21.68 5.70 4.81
N PHE A 46 20.49 6.30 4.57
CA PHE A 46 20.34 7.74 4.54
C PHE A 46 20.54 8.33 5.94
N GLU A 47 21.66 9.04 6.13
CA GLU A 47 22.02 9.65 7.40
C GLU A 47 21.62 11.13 7.46
N PHE A 48 20.89 11.50 8.51
CA PHE A 48 20.53 12.87 8.79
C PHE A 48 20.36 13.10 10.30
N ASN A 49 20.94 14.18 10.84
CA ASN A 49 20.83 14.57 12.26
C ASN A 49 21.08 13.41 13.26
N ASN A 50 22.14 12.65 13.08
CA ASN A 50 22.52 11.49 13.91
C ASN A 50 21.50 10.34 13.92
N LEU A 51 20.52 10.34 13.03
CA LEU A 51 19.67 9.20 12.73
C LEU A 51 20.00 8.64 11.37
N ARG A 52 20.01 7.33 11.26
CA ARG A 52 20.22 6.60 10.02
C ARG A 52 18.94 5.84 9.68
N ILE A 53 18.47 6.01 8.47
CA ILE A 53 17.36 5.29 7.88
C ILE A 53 17.94 4.17 7.03
N ASP A 54 17.59 2.93 7.29
CA ASP A 54 18.13 1.79 6.56
C ASP A 54 17.81 1.87 5.06
N THR A 55 16.56 2.10 4.71
CA THR A 55 16.12 2.24 3.30
C THR A 55 15.05 3.31 3.17
N LEU A 56 15.28 4.27 2.28
CA LEU A 56 14.29 5.26 1.87
C LEU A 56 13.68 4.85 0.54
N CYS A 57 12.34 4.82 0.49
CA CYS A 57 11.55 4.56 -0.71
C CYS A 57 10.54 5.67 -0.96
N PHE A 58 9.99 5.68 -2.18
CA PHE A 58 8.91 6.58 -2.58
C PHE A 58 7.74 5.79 -3.18
N ASP A 59 6.57 6.02 -2.63
CA ASP A 59 5.32 5.49 -3.13
C ASP A 59 4.75 6.43 -4.20
N SER A 60 4.89 6.05 -5.47
CA SER A 60 4.41 6.86 -6.59
C SER A 60 2.88 6.88 -6.71
N GLU A 61 2.17 5.97 -6.05
CA GLU A 61 0.71 5.93 -6.02
C GLU A 61 0.15 7.00 -5.07
N SER A 62 0.71 7.12 -3.88
CA SER A 62 0.32 8.10 -2.88
C SER A 62 1.13 9.41 -2.95
N ASN A 63 2.19 9.45 -3.75
CA ASN A 63 3.20 10.51 -3.81
C ASN A 63 3.82 10.79 -2.42
N ALA A 64 4.16 9.75 -1.68
CA ALA A 64 4.61 9.85 -0.31
C ALA A 64 5.92 9.07 -0.09
N PHE A 65 6.72 9.51 0.88
CA PHE A 65 7.89 8.77 1.31
C PHE A 65 7.52 7.58 2.18
N VAL A 66 8.27 6.50 2.03
CA VAL A 66 8.19 5.30 2.84
C VAL A 66 9.57 4.96 3.37
N ILE A 67 9.67 4.81 4.68
CA ILE A 67 10.89 4.38 5.36
C ILE A 67 10.77 2.88 5.61
N ILE A 68 11.80 2.12 5.26
CA ILE A 68 11.86 0.68 5.56
C ILE A 68 13.01 0.46 6.53
N GLU A 69 12.72 -0.23 7.61
CA GLU A 69 13.65 -0.57 8.69
C GLU A 69 13.72 -2.08 8.88
N TYR A 70 14.91 -2.63 9.02
CA TYR A 70 15.13 -4.06 9.18
C TYR A 70 15.50 -4.39 10.61
N LYS A 71 14.86 -5.41 11.18
CA LYS A 71 15.08 -5.83 12.55
C LYS A 71 15.19 -7.33 12.66
N LYS A 72 16.24 -7.79 13.30
CA LYS A 72 16.44 -9.20 13.65
C LYS A 72 16.14 -9.44 15.13
N ASP A 73 16.36 -8.43 15.96
CA ASP A 73 16.13 -8.49 17.39
C ASP A 73 14.68 -8.28 17.77
N ARG A 74 14.29 -8.82 18.94
CA ARG A 74 12.91 -8.77 19.45
C ARG A 74 12.65 -7.61 20.41
N SER A 75 13.67 -6.82 20.76
CA SER A 75 13.65 -5.86 21.88
C SER A 75 13.39 -4.42 21.48
N PHE A 76 12.88 -4.14 20.29
CA PHE A 76 12.61 -2.78 19.84
C PHE A 76 11.14 -2.38 19.97
N SER A 77 10.90 -1.08 20.19
CA SER A 77 9.57 -0.49 20.16
C SER A 77 9.22 -0.01 18.76
N VAL A 78 8.29 -0.69 18.08
CA VAL A 78 7.83 -0.31 16.74
C VAL A 78 7.17 1.07 16.74
N ILE A 79 6.47 1.43 17.82
CA ILE A 79 5.78 2.71 17.94
C ILE A 79 6.77 3.84 18.09
N ASP A 80 7.66 3.77 19.09
CA ASP A 80 8.61 4.86 19.36
C ASP A 80 9.55 5.10 18.19
N GLN A 81 10.08 4.04 17.61
CA GLN A 81 10.99 4.15 16.48
C GLN A 81 10.26 4.64 15.22
N GLY A 82 9.07 4.10 14.92
CA GLY A 82 8.28 4.52 13.76
C GLY A 82 7.90 5.99 13.82
N PHE A 83 7.43 6.47 14.97
CA PHE A 83 7.11 7.89 15.15
C PHE A 83 8.35 8.78 15.13
N SER A 84 9.49 8.30 15.64
CA SER A 84 10.76 9.05 15.57
C SER A 84 11.18 9.27 14.12
N TYR A 85 11.09 8.27 13.26
CA TYR A 85 11.38 8.41 11.83
C TYR A 85 10.40 9.34 11.11
N LEU A 86 9.10 9.21 11.39
CA LEU A 86 8.10 10.11 10.81
C LEU A 86 8.32 11.56 11.26
N GLY A 87 8.59 11.78 12.54
CA GLY A 87 8.90 13.10 13.06
C GLY A 87 10.17 13.70 12.46
N LEU A 88 11.22 12.90 12.31
CA LEU A 88 12.45 13.32 11.61
C LEU A 88 12.13 13.78 10.19
N MET A 89 11.40 12.99 9.44
CA MET A 89 11.03 13.31 8.06
C MET A 89 10.18 14.58 7.96
N LEU A 90 9.17 14.72 8.80
CA LEU A 90 8.28 15.89 8.80
C LEU A 90 9.00 17.19 9.16
N ASN A 91 9.98 17.12 10.06
CA ASN A 91 10.77 18.27 10.47
C ASN A 91 11.87 18.64 9.44
N ASN A 92 12.22 17.72 8.52
CA ASN A 92 13.32 17.87 7.58
C ASN A 92 12.90 17.58 6.13
N LYS A 93 11.71 18.02 5.74
CA LYS A 93 11.09 17.77 4.43
C LYS A 93 11.98 18.15 3.24
N ALA A 94 12.82 19.18 3.39
CA ALA A 94 13.73 19.64 2.34
C ALA A 94 14.82 18.60 2.04
N GLU A 95 15.39 18.00 3.06
CA GLU A 95 16.46 17.01 2.94
C GLU A 95 15.96 15.75 2.22
N PHE A 96 14.76 15.26 2.59
CA PHE A 96 14.15 14.12 1.90
C PHE A 96 13.82 14.42 0.43
N LEU A 97 13.43 15.66 0.13
CA LEU A 97 13.19 16.08 -1.26
C LEU A 97 14.50 16.13 -2.06
N VAL A 98 15.59 16.65 -1.47
CA VAL A 98 16.92 16.69 -2.09
C VAL A 98 17.40 15.26 -2.33
N GLU A 99 17.37 14.41 -1.31
CA GLU A 99 17.78 13.00 -1.40
C GLU A 99 17.03 12.27 -2.54
N TYR A 100 15.72 12.48 -2.66
CA TYR A 100 14.93 11.90 -3.74
C TYR A 100 15.37 12.42 -5.11
N ASN A 101 15.56 13.72 -5.26
CA ASN A 101 15.91 14.34 -6.55
C ASN A 101 17.33 14.01 -7.01
N GLU A 102 18.24 13.78 -6.10
CA GLU A 102 19.62 13.38 -6.39
C GLU A 102 19.76 11.90 -6.77
N ASN A 103 18.96 11.02 -6.12
CA ASN A 103 19.03 9.58 -6.31
C ASN A 103 17.98 9.01 -7.26
N SER A 104 17.06 9.84 -7.76
CA SER A 104 16.00 9.42 -8.67
C SER A 104 16.19 9.99 -10.07
N ASN A 105 15.86 9.19 -11.10
CA ASN A 105 15.80 9.67 -12.49
C ASN A 105 14.63 10.64 -12.77
N HIS A 106 13.84 10.97 -11.74
CA HIS A 106 12.67 11.84 -11.83
C HIS A 106 12.71 12.88 -10.73
N SER A 107 12.73 14.14 -11.09
CA SER A 107 12.60 15.22 -10.11
C SER A 107 11.14 15.45 -9.71
N ILE A 108 10.91 15.66 -8.43
CA ILE A 108 9.61 16.02 -7.87
C ILE A 108 9.69 17.38 -7.19
N ARG A 109 8.60 18.16 -7.25
CA ARG A 109 8.49 19.41 -6.51
C ARG A 109 7.86 19.19 -5.15
N ARG A 110 8.19 20.07 -4.19
CA ARG A 110 7.70 19.98 -2.80
C ARG A 110 6.17 19.92 -2.71
N GLU A 111 5.47 20.68 -3.54
CA GLU A 111 4.02 20.73 -3.58
C GLU A 111 3.36 19.43 -4.07
N ASN A 112 4.12 18.57 -4.75
CA ASN A 112 3.64 17.30 -5.28
C ASN A 112 3.84 16.14 -4.31
N ILE A 113 4.50 16.35 -3.17
CA ILE A 113 4.72 15.33 -2.16
C ILE A 113 3.57 15.35 -1.16
N ASN A 114 2.95 14.21 -0.97
CA ASN A 114 1.89 14.01 0.00
C ASN A 114 2.46 13.49 1.33
N TRP A 115 3.04 14.37 2.11
CA TRP A 115 3.61 14.04 3.42
C TRP A 115 2.61 13.34 4.35
N SER A 116 1.32 13.58 4.17
CA SER A 116 0.29 12.98 5.02
C SER A 116 0.11 11.48 4.82
N GLN A 117 0.60 10.91 3.72
CA GLN A 117 0.54 9.47 3.46
C GLN A 117 1.89 8.77 3.65
N SER A 118 2.87 9.45 4.23
CA SER A 118 4.13 8.82 4.59
C SER A 118 3.95 7.78 5.68
N ARG A 119 4.75 6.72 5.64
CA ARG A 119 4.66 5.60 6.57
C ARG A 119 6.01 4.92 6.79
N VAL A 120 6.06 4.08 7.81
CA VAL A 120 7.22 3.25 8.12
C VAL A 120 6.85 1.79 7.99
N ILE A 121 7.70 1.02 7.33
CA ILE A 121 7.61 -0.44 7.20
C ILE A 121 8.72 -1.05 8.05
N PHE A 122 8.37 -1.90 9.00
CA PHE A 122 9.34 -2.73 9.70
C PHE A 122 9.35 -4.12 9.08
N ILE A 123 10.53 -4.60 8.70
CA ILE A 123 10.73 -5.97 8.20
C ILE A 123 11.51 -6.77 9.24
N SER A 124 10.93 -7.88 9.68
CA SER A 124 11.54 -8.76 10.68
C SER A 124 11.16 -10.21 10.41
N PRO A 125 12.03 -11.17 10.76
CA PRO A 125 11.66 -12.59 10.72
C PRO A 125 10.53 -12.96 11.69
N PHE A 126 10.35 -12.15 12.72
CA PHE A 126 9.38 -12.42 13.78
C PHE A 126 9.03 -11.15 14.55
N PHE A 127 7.76 -10.95 14.83
CA PHE A 127 7.26 -9.92 15.75
C PHE A 127 6.63 -10.56 16.98
N THR A 128 6.96 -10.04 18.15
CA THR A 128 6.36 -10.45 19.43
C THR A 128 4.87 -10.13 19.48
N SER A 129 4.12 -10.77 20.38
CA SER A 129 2.70 -10.45 20.62
C SER A 129 2.49 -8.97 20.98
N HIS A 130 3.42 -8.37 21.72
CA HIS A 130 3.38 -6.95 22.07
C HIS A 130 3.56 -6.04 20.87
N GLN A 131 4.50 -6.36 19.97
CA GLN A 131 4.72 -5.59 18.74
C GLN A 131 3.53 -5.71 17.78
N ARG A 132 2.94 -6.91 17.66
CA ARG A 132 1.71 -7.11 16.87
C ARG A 132 0.52 -6.37 17.47
N ALA A 133 0.37 -6.39 18.80
CA ALA A 133 -0.69 -5.65 19.48
C ALA A 133 -0.50 -4.13 19.35
N ALA A 134 0.75 -3.66 19.30
CA ALA A 134 1.08 -2.24 19.20
C ALA A 134 0.61 -1.58 17.88
N ILE A 135 0.38 -2.36 16.82
CA ILE A 135 -0.17 -1.81 15.56
C ILE A 135 -1.69 -1.85 15.47
N ASN A 136 -2.38 -2.39 16.47
CA ASN A 136 -3.85 -2.47 16.50
C ASN A 136 -4.50 -1.13 16.85
N PHE A 137 -4.07 -0.06 16.19
CA PHE A 137 -4.69 1.25 16.30
C PHE A 137 -5.19 1.72 14.95
N LYS A 138 -6.40 2.27 14.94
CA LYS A 138 -6.91 2.93 13.76
C LYS A 138 -5.98 4.10 13.39
N ASN A 139 -5.60 4.19 12.13
CA ASN A 139 -4.78 5.28 11.59
C ASN A 139 -3.31 5.29 12.04
N LEU A 140 -2.72 4.13 12.27
CA LEU A 140 -1.30 4.03 12.52
C LEU A 140 -0.52 3.95 11.20
N PRO A 141 0.42 4.88 10.90
CA PRO A 141 1.21 4.88 9.68
C PRO A 141 2.45 3.97 9.82
N ILE A 142 2.27 2.78 10.38
CA ILE A 142 3.32 1.77 10.61
C ILE A 142 2.80 0.42 10.14
N GLU A 143 3.58 -0.23 9.28
CA GLU A 143 3.31 -1.57 8.76
C GLU A 143 4.37 -2.54 9.29
N LEU A 144 3.96 -3.76 9.65
CA LEU A 144 4.86 -4.85 10.04
C LEU A 144 4.85 -5.93 8.98
N TRP A 145 6.02 -6.33 8.51
CA TRP A 145 6.18 -7.37 7.51
C TRP A 145 7.10 -8.48 8.00
N GLU A 146 6.60 -9.70 8.07
CA GLU A 146 7.43 -10.87 8.35
C GLU A 146 8.11 -11.35 7.08
N ILE A 147 9.41 -11.68 7.19
CA ILE A 147 10.19 -12.28 6.12
C ILE A 147 10.63 -13.68 6.51
N LYS A 148 10.48 -14.64 5.59
CA LYS A 148 10.94 -16.01 5.76
C LYS A 148 11.66 -16.51 4.53
N PHE A 149 12.72 -17.29 4.79
CA PHE A 149 13.52 -17.94 3.76
C PHE A 149 13.27 -19.43 3.80
N TYR A 150 13.11 -20.03 2.64
CA TYR A 150 12.83 -21.45 2.49
C TYR A 150 13.82 -22.11 1.53
N ASP A 151 13.85 -23.45 1.58
CA ASP A 151 14.54 -24.24 0.57
C ASP A 151 14.05 -23.89 -0.84
N ASN A 152 14.87 -24.21 -1.85
CA ASN A 152 14.59 -23.88 -3.26
C ASN A 152 14.56 -22.37 -3.57
N ASN A 153 15.28 -21.56 -2.79
CA ASN A 153 15.39 -20.11 -2.96
C ASN A 153 14.04 -19.38 -2.92
N LEU A 154 13.09 -19.87 -2.14
CA LEU A 154 11.83 -19.19 -1.93
C LEU A 154 11.95 -18.22 -0.77
N ILE A 155 11.35 -17.03 -0.95
CA ILE A 155 11.27 -15.98 0.08
C ILE A 155 9.79 -15.60 0.21
N GLU A 156 9.32 -15.51 1.44
CA GLU A 156 7.97 -15.03 1.77
C GLU A 156 8.09 -13.67 2.46
N TYR A 157 7.37 -12.68 1.95
CA TYR A 157 7.07 -11.44 2.63
C TYR A 157 5.59 -11.47 2.99
N LYS A 158 5.28 -11.27 4.27
CA LYS A 158 3.90 -11.32 4.76
C LYS A 158 3.59 -10.12 5.64
N GLU A 159 2.66 -9.30 5.21
CA GLU A 159 2.13 -8.22 6.04
C GLU A 159 1.37 -8.78 7.25
N ILE A 160 1.58 -8.18 8.41
CA ILE A 160 0.79 -8.43 9.62
C ILE A 160 -0.33 -7.41 9.62
N GLU A 161 -1.52 -7.86 9.29
CA GLU A 161 -2.70 -7.03 9.35
C GLU A 161 -3.04 -6.69 10.81
N PRO A 162 -3.26 -5.40 11.13
CA PRO A 162 -3.77 -5.01 12.44
C PRO A 162 -5.18 -5.56 12.64
N LEU A 163 -5.51 -5.92 13.87
CA LEU A 163 -6.89 -6.26 14.22
C LEU A 163 -7.77 -5.02 14.04
N GLU A 164 -9.00 -5.23 13.55
CA GLU A 164 -9.96 -4.15 13.45
C GLU A 164 -10.22 -3.55 14.85
N THR A 165 -9.90 -2.28 15.02
CA THR A 165 -10.16 -1.50 16.23
C THR A 165 -10.69 -0.14 15.86
N SER A 166 -11.53 0.42 16.73
CA SER A 166 -12.04 1.78 16.59
C SER A 166 -11.13 2.82 17.26
N GLU A 167 -10.19 2.36 18.11
CA GLU A 167 -9.35 3.25 18.89
C GLU A 167 -8.21 3.84 18.07
N LYS A 168 -7.98 5.13 18.29
CA LYS A 168 -6.86 5.87 17.69
C LYS A 168 -5.74 6.00 18.71
N ILE A 169 -4.49 5.92 18.27
CA ILE A 169 -3.34 6.07 19.15
C ILE A 169 -3.33 7.43 19.88
N GLU A 170 -3.82 8.48 19.24
CA GLU A 170 -3.87 9.84 19.80
C GLU A 170 -4.76 9.94 21.06
N THR A 171 -5.75 9.04 21.20
CA THR A 171 -6.67 9.04 22.36
C THR A 171 -6.05 8.40 23.58
N ILE A 172 -5.08 7.53 23.42
CA ILE A 172 -4.47 6.73 24.49
C ILE A 172 -3.11 7.30 24.89
N THR A 173 -2.36 7.84 23.91
CA THR A 173 -1.01 8.34 24.19
C THR A 173 -1.03 9.67 24.94
N GLY A 174 -0.19 9.76 26.00
CA GLY A 174 0.17 11.03 26.65
C GLY A 174 1.20 11.85 25.88
N SER A 175 1.86 11.26 24.86
CA SER A 175 2.95 11.88 24.12
C SER A 175 2.47 13.00 23.20
N LYS A 176 2.92 14.23 23.46
CA LYS A 176 2.68 15.37 22.58
C LYS A 176 3.30 15.13 21.20
N PHE A 177 4.50 14.54 21.16
CA PHE A 177 5.21 14.25 19.92
C PHE A 177 4.41 13.32 18.98
N ILE A 178 3.86 12.21 19.50
CA ILE A 178 3.00 11.31 18.71
C ILE A 178 1.78 12.07 18.19
N LYS A 179 1.14 12.89 19.03
CA LYS A 179 -0.03 13.70 18.62
C LYS A 179 0.31 14.71 17.51
N ASP A 180 1.48 15.31 17.54
CA ASP A 180 1.91 16.26 16.52
C ASP A 180 2.19 15.56 15.20
N VAL A 181 2.84 14.39 15.20
CA VAL A 181 3.05 13.58 14.00
C VAL A 181 1.72 13.10 13.40
N THR A 182 0.78 12.59 14.21
CA THR A 182 -0.52 12.10 13.73
C THR A 182 -1.46 13.20 13.21
N ARG A 183 -1.20 14.46 13.50
CA ARG A 183 -1.90 15.58 12.85
C ARG A 183 -1.49 15.75 11.39
N GLU A 184 -0.23 15.49 11.07
CA GLU A 184 0.30 15.63 9.71
C GLU A 184 0.17 14.32 8.91
N VAL A 185 0.54 13.18 9.51
CA VAL A 185 0.45 11.87 8.85
C VAL A 185 -0.89 11.23 9.16
N LYS A 186 -1.61 10.82 8.12
CA LYS A 186 -2.97 10.27 8.23
C LYS A 186 -3.08 8.98 7.45
N THR A 187 -3.77 8.03 8.03
CA THR A 187 -4.29 6.88 7.28
C THR A 187 -5.76 7.13 6.94
N TYR A 188 -6.24 6.47 5.92
CA TYR A 188 -7.59 6.64 5.41
C TYR A 188 -8.34 5.31 5.52
N ASP A 189 -9.63 5.38 5.76
CA ASP A 189 -10.51 4.24 5.93
C ASP A 189 -11.77 4.39 5.06
N LEU A 190 -12.62 3.39 5.08
CA LEU A 190 -13.87 3.41 4.35
C LEU A 190 -14.75 4.58 4.76
N ASP A 191 -14.84 4.88 6.07
CA ASP A 191 -15.69 5.97 6.59
C ASP A 191 -15.26 7.33 6.04
N TYR A 192 -13.95 7.55 5.86
CA TYR A 192 -13.44 8.76 5.25
C TYR A 192 -13.95 8.93 3.81
N HIS A 193 -14.00 7.85 3.02
CA HIS A 193 -14.49 7.91 1.65
C HIS A 193 -16.02 8.04 1.59
N LEU A 194 -16.73 7.34 2.46
CA LEU A 194 -18.21 7.44 2.53
C LEU A 194 -18.68 8.86 2.85
N LYS A 195 -17.92 9.63 3.64
CA LYS A 195 -18.23 11.05 3.95
C LYS A 195 -18.14 11.97 2.73
N LYS A 196 -17.36 11.61 1.70
CA LYS A 196 -17.27 12.38 0.43
C LYS A 196 -18.50 12.17 -0.45
N GLY A 197 -19.17 11.04 -0.31
CA GLY A 197 -20.36 10.66 -1.08
C GLY A 197 -21.65 11.18 -0.49
N SER A 198 -22.72 11.19 -1.31
CA SER A 198 -24.12 11.30 -0.88
C SER A 198 -24.67 9.94 -0.49
N GLU A 199 -25.89 9.88 0.07
CA GLU A 199 -26.59 8.63 0.34
C GLU A 199 -26.72 7.76 -0.91
N LYS A 200 -27.07 8.38 -2.04
CA LYS A 200 -27.14 7.73 -3.36
C LYS A 200 -25.81 7.07 -3.76
N THR A 201 -24.70 7.80 -3.69
CA THR A 201 -23.40 7.26 -4.11
C THR A 201 -22.84 6.25 -3.13
N ARG A 202 -23.15 6.35 -1.84
CA ARG A 202 -22.85 5.30 -0.85
C ARG A 202 -23.58 3.99 -1.18
N LYS A 203 -24.87 4.07 -1.51
CA LYS A 203 -25.64 2.88 -1.92
C LYS A 203 -25.05 2.23 -3.17
N LEU A 204 -24.73 3.03 -4.20
CA LEU A 204 -24.07 2.54 -5.41
C LEU A 204 -22.72 1.89 -5.10
N PHE A 205 -21.95 2.47 -4.19
CA PHE A 205 -20.66 1.92 -3.76
C PHE A 205 -20.84 0.53 -3.13
N TYR A 206 -21.73 0.38 -2.15
CA TYR A 206 -21.93 -0.92 -1.49
C TYR A 206 -22.38 -2.00 -2.47
N LEU A 207 -23.31 -1.69 -3.38
CA LEU A 207 -23.76 -2.63 -4.40
C LEU A 207 -22.64 -3.04 -5.37
N LEU A 208 -21.77 -2.10 -5.75
CA LEU A 208 -20.64 -2.39 -6.63
C LEU A 208 -19.54 -3.12 -5.88
N ARG A 209 -19.22 -2.69 -4.65
CA ARG A 209 -18.20 -3.28 -3.76
C ARG A 209 -18.42 -4.77 -3.55
N GLU A 210 -19.63 -5.17 -3.15
CA GLU A 210 -20.01 -6.57 -2.97
C GLU A 210 -19.66 -7.39 -4.21
N LYS A 211 -20.10 -6.91 -5.39
CA LYS A 211 -19.85 -7.58 -6.66
C LYS A 211 -18.38 -7.61 -7.08
N ILE A 212 -17.59 -6.61 -6.72
CA ILE A 212 -16.15 -6.62 -6.96
C ILE A 212 -15.47 -7.67 -6.08
N LEU A 213 -15.79 -7.72 -4.80
CA LEU A 213 -15.21 -8.67 -3.85
C LEU A 213 -15.57 -10.12 -4.20
N ASP A 214 -16.73 -10.35 -4.80
CA ASP A 214 -17.17 -11.68 -5.28
C ASP A 214 -16.41 -12.19 -6.53
N ILE A 215 -15.60 -11.35 -7.20
CA ILE A 215 -14.83 -11.77 -8.39
C ILE A 215 -13.75 -12.80 -8.01
N GLY A 216 -13.15 -12.65 -6.83
CA GLY A 216 -12.07 -13.53 -6.37
C GLY A 216 -11.36 -13.04 -5.11
N ASN A 217 -10.10 -13.48 -4.93
CA ASN A 217 -9.27 -13.01 -3.81
C ASN A 217 -8.85 -11.55 -4.05
N ILE A 218 -9.58 -10.61 -3.47
CA ILE A 218 -9.41 -9.17 -3.67
C ILE A 218 -9.28 -8.47 -2.33
N ASN A 219 -8.25 -7.64 -2.20
CA ASN A 219 -7.99 -6.77 -1.05
C ASN A 219 -8.30 -5.31 -1.40
N GLU A 220 -8.88 -4.59 -0.43
CA GLU A 220 -9.13 -3.15 -0.52
C GLU A 220 -7.97 -2.37 0.11
N LYS A 221 -7.54 -1.30 -0.56
CA LYS A 221 -6.57 -0.34 -0.02
C LYS A 221 -7.19 1.05 -0.02
N TYR A 222 -7.17 1.69 1.16
CA TYR A 222 -7.75 3.03 1.34
C TYR A 222 -6.64 4.07 1.24
N LEU A 223 -6.66 4.88 0.19
CA LEU A 223 -5.76 6.02 -0.02
C LEU A 223 -6.55 7.33 0.10
N GLN A 224 -5.87 8.46 0.21
CA GLN A 224 -6.54 9.77 0.37
C GLN A 224 -7.61 10.05 -0.67
N LEU A 225 -7.38 9.67 -1.93
CA LEU A 225 -8.26 10.03 -3.05
C LEU A 225 -9.31 8.97 -3.38
N TYR A 226 -9.03 7.69 -3.11
CA TYR A 226 -9.86 6.59 -3.58
C TYR A 226 -9.74 5.32 -2.74
N VAL A 227 -10.64 4.40 -2.99
CA VAL A 227 -10.56 2.99 -2.56
C VAL A 227 -9.99 2.19 -3.73
N GLY A 228 -8.80 1.61 -3.57
CA GLY A 228 -8.15 0.75 -4.55
C GLY A 228 -8.51 -0.72 -4.33
N TYR A 229 -8.60 -1.50 -5.40
CA TYR A 229 -8.85 -2.94 -5.38
C TYR A 229 -7.69 -3.69 -5.99
N ARG A 230 -7.08 -4.60 -5.22
CA ARG A 230 -5.88 -5.37 -5.55
C ARG A 230 -6.19 -6.85 -5.58
N ILE A 231 -5.41 -7.61 -6.35
CA ILE A 231 -5.54 -9.07 -6.44
C ILE A 231 -4.61 -9.71 -5.42
N GLY A 232 -5.17 -10.42 -4.43
CA GLY A 232 -4.41 -11.02 -3.34
C GLY A 232 -3.51 -9.98 -2.65
N ASP A 233 -2.28 -10.37 -2.33
CA ASP A 233 -1.28 -9.51 -1.68
C ASP A 233 -0.51 -8.62 -2.69
N GLY A 234 -1.00 -8.51 -3.93
CA GLY A 234 -0.39 -7.66 -4.95
C GLY A 234 -0.54 -6.17 -4.65
N TYR A 235 0.39 -5.36 -5.13
CA TYR A 235 0.41 -3.91 -4.92
C TYR A 235 -0.29 -3.12 -6.05
N ILE A 236 -0.68 -3.78 -7.15
CA ILE A 236 -1.30 -3.11 -8.31
C ILE A 236 -2.82 -3.08 -8.16
N ASN A 237 -3.41 -1.89 -8.20
CA ASN A 237 -4.86 -1.75 -8.29
C ASN A 237 -5.32 -2.08 -9.70
N PHE A 238 -6.15 -3.12 -9.86
CA PHE A 238 -6.81 -3.36 -11.14
C PHE A 238 -7.99 -2.41 -11.38
N CYS A 239 -8.60 -1.92 -10.30
CA CYS A 239 -9.53 -0.80 -10.35
C CYS A 239 -9.47 0.03 -9.06
N SER A 240 -10.04 1.23 -9.10
CA SER A 240 -10.25 2.06 -7.91
C SER A 240 -11.58 2.78 -7.99
N ILE A 241 -12.10 3.25 -6.84
CA ILE A 241 -13.36 3.98 -6.76
C ILE A 241 -13.12 5.34 -6.10
N HIS A 242 -13.43 6.40 -6.83
CA HIS A 242 -13.40 7.78 -6.35
C HIS A 242 -14.84 8.24 -6.05
N PHE A 243 -15.03 8.78 -4.86
CA PHE A 243 -16.33 9.25 -4.40
C PHE A 243 -16.58 10.72 -4.74
N TYR A 244 -17.73 10.97 -5.35
CA TYR A 244 -18.32 12.31 -5.53
C TYR A 244 -19.78 12.27 -5.07
N LYS A 245 -20.39 13.44 -4.87
CA LYS A 245 -21.78 13.49 -4.40
C LYS A 245 -22.79 12.89 -5.37
N GLU A 246 -22.57 13.06 -6.69
CA GLU A 246 -23.53 12.65 -7.72
C GLU A 246 -23.11 11.40 -8.51
N LYS A 247 -21.87 10.95 -8.35
CA LYS A 247 -21.30 9.86 -9.14
C LYS A 247 -20.19 9.14 -8.38
N LEU A 248 -19.89 7.92 -8.81
CA LEU A 248 -18.61 7.27 -8.56
C LEU A 248 -17.78 7.29 -9.85
N GLU A 249 -16.52 7.67 -9.79
CA GLU A 249 -15.58 7.55 -10.89
C GLU A 249 -14.71 6.32 -10.66
N ILE A 250 -14.51 5.53 -11.72
CA ILE A 250 -13.87 4.21 -11.62
C ILE A 250 -12.75 4.13 -12.66
N PRO A 251 -11.51 4.41 -12.26
CA PRO A 251 -10.33 4.03 -13.01
C PRO A 251 -10.16 2.50 -13.04
N ILE A 252 -9.81 1.96 -14.20
CA ILE A 252 -9.43 0.56 -14.42
C ILE A 252 -8.10 0.48 -15.16
N LEU A 253 -7.27 -0.50 -14.83
CA LEU A 253 -5.95 -0.70 -15.40
C LEU A 253 -5.98 -1.75 -16.51
N ILE A 254 -6.20 -1.31 -17.73
CA ILE A 254 -6.25 -2.19 -18.91
C ILE A 254 -5.84 -1.42 -20.18
N PRO A 255 -4.99 -1.99 -21.06
CA PRO A 255 -4.64 -1.34 -22.32
C PRO A 255 -5.79 -1.34 -23.34
N ASP A 256 -5.78 -0.35 -24.25
CA ASP A 256 -6.82 -0.16 -25.27
C ASP A 256 -7.11 -1.43 -26.09
N ASN A 257 -6.08 -2.16 -26.47
CA ASN A 257 -6.19 -3.35 -27.33
C ASN A 257 -6.70 -4.60 -26.60
N LYS A 258 -6.89 -4.51 -25.27
CA LYS A 258 -7.42 -5.63 -24.45
C LYS A 258 -8.81 -5.32 -23.89
N LEU A 259 -9.26 -4.06 -23.97
CA LEU A 259 -10.55 -3.64 -23.45
C LEU A 259 -11.65 -3.79 -24.51
N LYS A 260 -12.74 -4.47 -24.16
CA LYS A 260 -13.97 -4.54 -24.94
C LYS A 260 -14.99 -3.58 -24.32
N ASP A 261 -15.18 -2.42 -24.94
CA ASP A 261 -16.10 -1.37 -24.50
C ASP A 261 -17.02 -0.90 -25.66
N PRO A 262 -17.99 -1.74 -26.09
CA PRO A 262 -18.89 -1.41 -27.20
C PRO A 262 -19.74 -0.16 -26.95
N LYS A 263 -20.01 0.19 -25.71
CA LYS A 263 -20.75 1.41 -25.35
C LYS A 263 -19.87 2.66 -25.33
N LYS A 264 -18.55 2.52 -25.48
CA LYS A 264 -17.58 3.63 -25.41
C LYS A 264 -17.71 4.46 -24.13
N TRP A 265 -17.93 3.80 -22.99
CA TRP A 265 -18.05 4.46 -21.69
C TRP A 265 -16.72 4.95 -21.15
N THR A 266 -15.66 4.26 -21.52
CA THR A 266 -14.33 4.56 -20.99
C THR A 266 -13.67 5.68 -21.77
N ARG A 267 -12.91 6.49 -21.04
CA ARG A 267 -12.00 7.50 -21.62
C ARG A 267 -10.59 7.31 -21.04
N LYS A 268 -9.60 7.81 -21.73
CA LYS A 268 -8.22 7.84 -21.19
C LYS A 268 -8.18 8.71 -19.95
N MET A 269 -7.47 8.26 -18.94
CA MET A 269 -7.20 9.04 -17.75
C MET A 269 -6.30 10.23 -18.10
N PRO A 270 -6.53 11.44 -17.55
CA PRO A 270 -5.62 12.56 -17.72
C PRO A 270 -4.21 12.22 -17.26
N LYS A 271 -3.19 12.73 -17.95
CA LYS A 271 -1.78 12.45 -17.62
C LYS A 271 -1.40 12.87 -16.19
N SER A 272 -2.07 13.89 -15.65
CA SER A 272 -1.88 14.35 -14.27
C SER A 272 -2.30 13.35 -13.18
N TYR A 273 -3.07 12.31 -13.53
CA TYR A 273 -3.47 11.23 -12.63
C TYR A 273 -2.57 9.99 -12.70
N GLY A 274 -1.55 10.03 -13.57
CA GLY A 274 -0.97 8.80 -14.06
C GLY A 274 0.28 8.31 -13.36
N TRP A 275 0.15 7.59 -12.25
CA TRP A 275 1.18 6.67 -11.81
C TRP A 275 1.20 5.38 -12.68
N ALA A 276 0.13 5.04 -13.41
CA ALA A 276 0.08 3.88 -14.31
C ALA A 276 -0.27 4.28 -15.74
N LYS A 277 0.52 3.80 -16.70
CA LYS A 277 0.16 3.79 -18.12
C LYS A 277 -1.05 2.85 -18.31
N ASN A 278 -1.95 3.17 -19.25
CA ASN A 278 -3.13 2.35 -19.60
C ASN A 278 -4.31 2.44 -18.61
N LEU A 279 -4.41 3.49 -17.81
CA LEU A 279 -5.61 3.76 -17.02
C LEU A 279 -6.76 4.26 -17.91
N LYS A 280 -7.91 3.62 -17.73
CA LYS A 280 -9.20 4.01 -18.31
C LYS A 280 -10.14 4.46 -17.22
N LEU A 281 -10.91 5.49 -17.48
CA LEU A 281 -11.86 6.06 -16.54
C LEU A 281 -13.27 5.99 -17.09
N PHE A 282 -14.20 5.52 -16.27
CA PHE A 282 -15.65 5.67 -16.52
C PHE A 282 -16.34 6.10 -15.22
N LYS A 283 -17.64 6.39 -15.31
CA LYS A 283 -18.44 6.81 -14.16
C LYS A 283 -19.74 6.04 -14.09
N ILE A 284 -20.25 5.87 -12.88
CA ILE A 284 -21.61 5.38 -12.62
C ILE A 284 -22.41 6.40 -11.83
N THR A 285 -23.68 6.53 -12.13
CA THR A 285 -24.61 7.48 -11.51
C THR A 285 -25.91 6.82 -11.05
N SER A 286 -26.15 5.57 -11.44
CA SER A 286 -27.34 4.81 -11.11
C SER A 286 -27.06 3.31 -10.98
N GLU A 287 -27.95 2.57 -10.34
CA GLU A 287 -27.85 1.10 -10.20
C GLU A 287 -27.86 0.39 -11.55
N LYS A 288 -28.53 0.97 -12.57
CA LYS A 288 -28.58 0.43 -13.94
C LYS A 288 -27.20 0.37 -14.62
N ASP A 289 -26.26 1.17 -14.13
CA ASP A 289 -24.90 1.25 -14.65
C ASP A 289 -24.03 0.08 -14.16
N ILE A 290 -24.38 -0.53 -13.01
CA ILE A 290 -23.57 -1.53 -12.30
C ILE A 290 -23.24 -2.76 -13.15
N PRO A 291 -24.18 -3.39 -13.88
CA PRO A 291 -23.86 -4.59 -14.66
C PRO A 291 -22.76 -4.36 -15.69
N TYR A 292 -22.81 -3.24 -16.41
CA TYR A 292 -21.81 -2.91 -17.42
C TYR A 292 -20.49 -2.44 -16.78
N ALA A 293 -20.55 -1.68 -15.69
CA ALA A 293 -19.39 -1.31 -14.90
C ALA A 293 -18.63 -2.54 -14.42
N LEU A 294 -19.34 -3.55 -13.91
CA LEU A 294 -18.76 -4.79 -13.43
C LEU A 294 -18.09 -5.58 -14.56
N ASP A 295 -18.66 -5.60 -15.77
CA ASP A 295 -18.03 -6.23 -16.93
C ASP A 295 -16.69 -5.58 -17.25
N LEU A 296 -16.60 -4.24 -17.30
CA LEU A 296 -15.35 -3.50 -17.52
C LEU A 296 -14.33 -3.77 -16.42
N ILE A 297 -14.76 -3.84 -15.16
CA ILE A 297 -13.90 -4.15 -14.00
C ILE A 297 -13.36 -5.58 -14.09
N LYS A 298 -14.19 -6.56 -14.45
CA LYS A 298 -13.77 -7.96 -14.63
C LYS A 298 -12.71 -8.09 -15.71
N GLN A 299 -12.85 -7.39 -16.83
CA GLN A 299 -11.84 -7.39 -17.88
C GLN A 299 -10.48 -6.88 -17.36
N SER A 300 -10.50 -5.83 -16.52
CA SER A 300 -9.29 -5.34 -15.87
C SER A 300 -8.72 -6.33 -14.85
N TYR A 301 -9.57 -6.98 -14.05
CA TYR A 301 -9.17 -8.05 -13.14
C TYR A 301 -8.48 -9.20 -13.87
N ASP A 302 -9.11 -9.73 -14.91
CA ASP A 302 -8.59 -10.86 -15.69
C ASP A 302 -7.26 -10.53 -16.37
N PHE A 303 -7.12 -9.30 -16.88
CA PHE A 303 -5.87 -8.82 -17.45
C PHE A 303 -4.73 -8.78 -16.41
N ASN A 304 -5.00 -8.24 -15.22
CA ASN A 304 -3.98 -8.07 -14.19
C ASN A 304 -3.70 -9.36 -13.40
N ARG A 305 -4.64 -10.29 -13.31
CA ARG A 305 -4.43 -11.61 -12.69
C ARG A 305 -3.43 -12.49 -13.47
N ASN A 306 -3.35 -12.29 -14.78
CA ASN A 306 -2.47 -13.08 -15.67
C ASN A 306 -1.13 -12.35 -15.95
N ARG A 307 -0.85 -11.31 -15.24
CA ARG A 307 0.37 -10.48 -15.38
C ARG A 307 1.40 -10.80 -14.32
#